data_9165fcc5a4da2e9640d870998fbc9c43
#
_entry.id   9165fcc5a4da2e9640d870998fbc9c43
#
_cell.length_a   1.000
_cell.length_b   1.000
_cell.length_c   1.000
_cell.angle_alpha   90.00
_cell.angle_beta   90.00
_cell.angle_gamma   90.00
#
_symmetry.space_group_name_H-M   'P 1'
#
loop_
_entity.id
_entity.type
_entity.pdbx_description
1 polymer ?
#
loop_
_entity_poly.entity_id
_entity_poly.type
_entity_poly.pdbx_seq_one_letter_code
_entity_poly.pdbx_strand_id
1 'polypeptide(L)'
;MDFFIPVDQQPAGTDFAYFAFLANTVVSYFLAYKTTLISSDNQAFRLVPNNMAVNTAQTILQILVLVLTRNYVVYLSVQIVCSIILMALQNIYITQKYSEVDFSSKDRLPSEKTVEIKRNVSGLIIAKIGDYLVNSTDNLIITKLVSLAATGIYSNYLLIRNMINGFIATLFSGITASMGNVVAVENDEKKLEIFDTVFFCAFLIYSIEATCFMSLYNLFIGDIWIGRNYIFSAGTVAVIVLNNYLT
;
A
#
# COMPACT_ATOMS: atom_id res chain seq x y z
N MET A 1 -22.78 -4.04 3.83
CA MET A 1 -21.91 -4.24 4.97
C MET A 1 -22.36 -5.41 5.82
N ASP A 2 -23.62 -5.56 6.04
CA ASP A 2 -24.26 -6.63 6.83
C ASP A 2 -23.98 -8.05 6.37
N PHE A 3 -23.56 -8.21 5.11
CA PHE A 3 -23.16 -9.51 4.57
C PHE A 3 -21.84 -10.03 5.16
N PHE A 4 -20.92 -9.14 5.49
CA PHE A 4 -19.58 -9.50 5.99
C PHE A 4 -19.47 -9.42 7.51
N ILE A 5 -20.13 -8.42 8.12
CA ILE A 5 -20.08 -8.18 9.57
C ILE A 5 -21.53 -8.16 10.08
N PRO A 6 -21.92 -9.12 10.94
CA PRO A 6 -23.22 -9.10 11.58
C PRO A 6 -23.47 -7.79 12.32
N VAL A 7 -24.72 -7.29 12.28
CA VAL A 7 -25.09 -5.97 12.83
C VAL A 7 -24.78 -5.87 14.34
N ASP A 8 -24.88 -6.96 15.06
CA ASP A 8 -24.58 -7.06 16.49
C ASP A 8 -23.08 -6.94 16.84
N GLN A 9 -22.20 -7.15 15.86
CA GLN A 9 -20.74 -7.02 16.01
C GLN A 9 -20.17 -5.73 15.44
N GLN A 10 -21.00 -4.87 14.88
CA GLN A 10 -20.54 -3.60 14.31
C GLN A 10 -20.31 -2.57 15.41
N PRO A 11 -19.09 -2.00 15.53
CA PRO A 11 -18.83 -0.90 16.44
C PRO A 11 -19.64 0.35 16.08
N ALA A 12 -19.96 1.17 17.06
CA ALA A 12 -20.63 2.45 16.83
C ALA A 12 -19.80 3.33 15.87
N GLY A 13 -20.44 3.87 14.82
CA GLY A 13 -19.76 4.71 13.83
C GLY A 13 -19.17 3.96 12.64
N THR A 14 -19.40 2.65 12.49
CA THR A 14 -18.90 1.84 11.36
C THR A 14 -19.34 2.40 10.02
N ASP A 15 -20.58 2.85 9.87
CA ASP A 15 -21.06 3.45 8.62
C ASP A 15 -20.30 4.74 8.30
N PHE A 16 -20.08 5.58 9.28
CA PHE A 16 -19.27 6.79 9.08
C PHE A 16 -17.85 6.45 8.68
N ALA A 17 -17.22 5.47 9.33
CA ALA A 17 -15.88 5.02 8.98
C ALA A 17 -15.82 4.52 7.52
N TYR A 18 -16.81 3.74 7.11
CA TYR A 18 -16.90 3.25 5.73
C TYR A 18 -16.98 4.39 4.71
N PHE A 19 -17.89 5.32 4.91
CA PHE A 19 -18.03 6.48 4.02
C PHE A 19 -16.81 7.41 4.08
N ALA A 20 -16.16 7.54 5.22
CA ALA A 20 -14.94 8.32 5.39
C ALA A 20 -13.77 7.72 4.57
N PHE A 21 -13.57 6.40 4.63
CA PHE A 21 -12.57 5.70 3.81
C PHE A 21 -12.89 5.78 2.32
N LEU A 22 -14.17 5.63 1.95
CA LEU A 22 -14.62 5.77 0.57
C LEU A 22 -14.34 7.19 0.04
N ALA A 23 -14.70 8.22 0.80
CA ALA A 23 -14.44 9.60 0.44
C ALA A 23 -12.94 9.88 0.29
N ASN A 24 -12.11 9.39 1.22
CA ASN A 24 -10.65 9.53 1.14
C ASN A 24 -10.08 8.87 -0.14
N THR A 25 -10.59 7.70 -0.50
CA THR A 25 -10.21 7.00 -1.73
C THR A 25 -10.61 7.81 -2.96
N VAL A 26 -11.84 8.30 -3.02
CA VAL A 26 -12.32 9.13 -4.14
C VAL A 26 -11.48 10.39 -4.30
N VAL A 27 -11.16 11.07 -3.20
CA VAL A 27 -10.30 12.26 -3.20
C VAL A 27 -8.94 11.96 -3.85
N SER A 28 -8.33 10.81 -3.55
CA SER A 28 -7.03 10.44 -4.12
C SER A 28 -7.04 10.31 -5.65
N TYR A 29 -8.16 9.93 -6.25
CA TYR A 29 -8.28 9.78 -7.70
C TYR A 29 -8.33 11.10 -8.47
N PHE A 30 -8.81 12.19 -7.85
CA PHE A 30 -8.89 13.49 -8.54
C PHE A 30 -7.53 14.03 -9.00
N LEU A 31 -6.45 13.62 -8.34
CA LEU A 31 -5.11 14.08 -8.69
C LEU A 31 -4.24 13.01 -9.36
N ALA A 32 -4.76 11.79 -9.51
CA ALA A 32 -3.97 10.64 -10.00
C ALA A 32 -3.28 10.92 -11.34
N TYR A 33 -3.95 11.59 -12.29
CA TYR A 33 -3.37 11.90 -13.58
C TYR A 33 -2.18 12.87 -13.51
N LYS A 34 -2.20 13.85 -12.59
CA LYS A 34 -1.09 14.79 -12.38
C LYS A 34 0.09 14.12 -11.66
N THR A 35 -0.20 13.32 -10.64
CA THR A 35 0.86 12.57 -9.94
C THR A 35 1.51 11.52 -10.84
N THR A 36 0.76 10.93 -11.77
CA THR A 36 1.30 10.03 -12.78
C THR A 36 2.25 10.77 -13.73
N LEU A 37 1.91 12.00 -14.15
CA LEU A 37 2.77 12.80 -15.01
C LEU A 37 4.14 13.05 -14.38
N ILE A 38 4.18 13.51 -13.12
CA ILE A 38 5.47 13.77 -12.44
C ILE A 38 6.24 12.49 -12.16
N SER A 39 5.55 11.36 -11.97
CA SER A 39 6.18 10.05 -11.82
C SER A 39 6.78 9.54 -13.13
N SER A 40 6.10 9.75 -14.25
CA SER A 40 6.60 9.40 -15.58
C SER A 40 7.83 10.23 -15.99
N ASP A 41 7.95 11.44 -15.46
CA ASP A 41 9.12 12.32 -15.63
C ASP A 41 10.28 11.98 -14.64
N ASN A 42 10.17 10.89 -13.90
CA ASN A 42 11.13 10.47 -12.87
C ASN A 42 11.39 11.55 -11.77
N GLN A 43 10.45 12.48 -11.56
CA GLN A 43 10.59 13.56 -10.60
C GLN A 43 9.66 13.42 -9.38
N ALA A 44 9.10 12.24 -9.14
CA ALA A 44 8.25 11.96 -7.99
C ALA A 44 8.93 12.25 -6.64
N PHE A 45 10.26 12.18 -6.57
CA PHE A 45 11.02 12.53 -5.36
C PHE A 45 10.78 13.96 -4.88
N ARG A 46 10.39 14.87 -5.76
CA ARG A 46 10.08 16.27 -5.40
C ARG A 46 8.79 16.41 -4.59
N LEU A 47 7.91 15.41 -4.64
CA LEU A 47 6.70 15.38 -3.80
C LEU A 47 6.98 14.84 -2.40
N VAL A 48 8.12 14.17 -2.20
CA VAL A 48 8.47 13.52 -0.93
C VAL A 48 8.48 14.51 0.26
N PRO A 49 9.07 15.71 0.17
CA PRO A 49 9.06 16.65 1.29
C PRO A 49 7.65 17.04 1.72
N ASN A 50 6.76 17.32 0.76
CA ASN A 50 5.37 17.66 1.05
C ASN A 50 4.62 16.48 1.68
N ASN A 51 4.83 15.27 1.14
CA ASN A 51 4.24 14.06 1.69
C ASN A 51 4.72 13.81 3.13
N MET A 52 6.00 13.93 3.39
CA MET A 52 6.56 13.75 4.73
C MET A 52 6.03 14.79 5.71
N ALA A 53 6.01 16.06 5.33
CA ALA A 53 5.53 17.14 6.18
C ALA A 53 4.05 16.95 6.57
N VAL A 54 3.18 16.70 5.57
CA VAL A 54 1.74 16.51 5.83
C VAL A 54 1.47 15.22 6.60
N ASN A 55 2.11 14.11 6.25
CA ASN A 55 1.92 12.84 6.95
C ASN A 55 2.42 12.90 8.40
N THR A 56 3.53 13.57 8.66
CA THR A 56 4.03 13.78 10.02
C THR A 56 3.07 14.65 10.83
N ALA A 57 2.62 15.77 10.25
CA ALA A 57 1.64 16.63 10.90
C ALA A 57 0.31 15.89 11.15
N GLN A 58 -0.16 15.11 10.18
CA GLN A 58 -1.35 14.26 10.33
C GLN A 58 -1.19 13.28 11.50
N THR A 59 -0.08 12.56 11.58
CA THR A 59 0.17 11.59 12.65
C THR A 59 0.17 12.26 14.02
N ILE A 60 0.82 13.41 14.16
CA ILE A 60 0.84 14.18 15.42
C ILE A 60 -0.58 14.62 15.79
N LEU A 61 -1.33 15.20 14.84
CA LEU A 61 -2.69 15.63 15.07
C LEU A 61 -3.62 14.48 15.44
N GLN A 62 -3.49 13.34 14.77
CA GLN A 62 -4.27 12.14 15.06
C GLN A 62 -4.00 11.59 16.46
N ILE A 63 -2.74 11.56 16.90
CA ILE A 63 -2.38 11.15 18.26
C ILE A 63 -2.98 12.14 19.28
N LEU A 64 -2.81 13.44 19.07
CA LEU A 64 -3.37 14.47 19.96
C LEU A 64 -4.89 14.36 20.07
N VAL A 65 -5.58 14.26 18.94
CA VAL A 65 -7.04 14.12 18.91
C VAL A 65 -7.49 12.83 19.61
N LEU A 66 -6.81 11.73 19.39
CA LEU A 66 -7.18 10.46 20.01
C LEU A 66 -6.99 10.48 21.53
N VAL A 67 -5.89 11.07 22.01
CA VAL A 67 -5.63 11.23 23.45
C VAL A 67 -6.64 12.15 24.11
N LEU A 68 -6.99 13.28 23.46
CA LEU A 68 -7.88 14.29 24.01
C LEU A 68 -9.36 13.90 23.94
N THR A 69 -9.80 13.35 22.81
CA THR A 69 -11.22 13.12 22.54
C THR A 69 -11.65 11.66 22.69
N ARG A 70 -10.71 10.71 22.57
CA ARG A 70 -10.97 9.26 22.49
C ARG A 70 -12.07 8.90 21.47
N ASN A 71 -12.24 9.76 20.46
CA ASN A 71 -13.29 9.62 19.45
C ASN A 71 -12.69 9.26 18.09
N TYR A 72 -13.01 8.05 17.62
CA TYR A 72 -12.52 7.55 16.36
C TYR A 72 -13.04 8.32 15.13
N VAL A 73 -14.25 8.89 15.22
CA VAL A 73 -14.82 9.70 14.14
C VAL A 73 -14.00 10.97 13.90
N VAL A 74 -13.58 11.64 14.98
CA VAL A 74 -12.72 12.83 14.88
C VAL A 74 -11.35 12.48 14.32
N TYR A 75 -10.78 11.34 14.75
CA TYR A 75 -9.53 10.80 14.20
C TYR A 75 -9.60 10.62 12.68
N LEU A 76 -10.67 10.00 12.14
CA LEU A 76 -10.88 9.82 10.71
C LEU A 76 -11.11 11.16 9.98
N SER A 77 -11.79 12.10 10.61
CA SER A 77 -12.01 13.43 10.03
C SER A 77 -10.69 14.18 9.81
N VAL A 78 -9.75 14.08 10.75
CA VAL A 78 -8.38 14.63 10.60
C VAL A 78 -7.67 14.01 9.39
N GLN A 79 -7.81 12.72 9.19
CA GLN A 79 -7.22 12.03 8.04
C GLN A 79 -7.72 12.61 6.71
N ILE A 80 -9.03 12.78 6.56
CA ILE A 80 -9.64 13.33 5.34
C ILE A 80 -9.15 14.76 5.08
N VAL A 81 -9.15 15.60 6.11
CA VAL A 81 -8.69 17.00 5.99
C VAL A 81 -7.23 17.06 5.56
N CYS A 82 -6.35 16.27 6.18
CA CYS A 82 -4.93 16.21 5.80
C CYS A 82 -4.74 15.68 4.38
N SER A 83 -5.52 14.69 3.95
CA SER A 83 -5.49 14.19 2.58
C SER A 83 -5.89 15.25 1.55
N ILE A 84 -6.91 16.07 1.86
CA ILE A 84 -7.32 17.20 1.00
C ILE A 84 -6.22 18.25 0.94
N ILE A 85 -5.60 18.58 2.06
CA ILE A 85 -4.46 19.54 2.12
C ILE A 85 -3.30 19.02 1.27
N LEU A 86 -2.93 17.75 1.44
CA LEU A 86 -1.86 17.14 0.64
C LEU A 86 -2.17 17.21 -0.86
N MET A 87 -3.39 16.85 -1.23
CA MET A 87 -3.85 16.94 -2.61
C MET A 87 -3.76 18.38 -3.16
N ALA A 88 -4.18 19.37 -2.39
CA ALA A 88 -4.10 20.77 -2.79
C ALA A 88 -2.65 21.23 -3.01
N LEU A 89 -1.75 20.89 -2.08
CA LEU A 89 -0.32 21.21 -2.19
C LEU A 89 0.32 20.56 -3.42
N GLN A 90 0.04 19.27 -3.64
CA GLN A 90 0.55 18.56 -4.82
C GLN A 90 -0.01 19.16 -6.12
N ASN A 91 -1.30 19.49 -6.14
CA ASN A 91 -1.94 20.11 -7.30
C ASN A 91 -1.29 21.45 -7.67
N ILE A 92 -1.08 22.32 -6.68
CA ILE A 92 -0.43 23.63 -6.87
C ILE A 92 0.99 23.41 -7.40
N TYR A 93 1.77 22.56 -6.75
CA TYR A 93 3.15 22.29 -7.13
C TYR A 93 3.26 21.75 -8.57
N ILE A 94 2.46 20.74 -8.92
CA ILE A 94 2.52 20.11 -10.25
C ILE A 94 2.06 21.09 -11.33
N THR A 95 0.98 21.84 -11.07
CA THR A 95 0.47 22.82 -12.04
C THR A 95 1.47 23.96 -12.29
N GLN A 96 2.18 24.43 -11.26
CA GLN A 96 3.23 25.44 -11.42
C GLN A 96 4.43 24.89 -12.20
N LYS A 97 4.82 23.65 -11.90
CA LYS A 97 5.98 23.02 -12.54
C LYS A 97 5.75 22.71 -14.03
N TYR A 98 4.56 22.26 -14.36
CA TYR A 98 4.16 21.90 -15.72
C TYR A 98 3.20 22.94 -16.30
N SER A 99 3.56 24.23 -16.19
CA SER A 99 2.75 25.34 -16.70
C SER A 99 2.55 25.31 -18.21
N GLU A 100 3.41 24.61 -18.95
CA GLU A 100 3.31 24.45 -20.41
C GLU A 100 2.28 23.37 -20.81
N VAL A 101 1.85 22.53 -19.86
CA VAL A 101 0.88 21.46 -20.12
C VAL A 101 -0.53 21.98 -19.86
N ASP A 102 -1.35 22.02 -20.89
CA ASP A 102 -2.76 22.33 -20.74
C ASP A 102 -3.54 21.13 -20.22
N PHE A 103 -3.76 21.08 -18.90
CA PHE A 103 -4.55 20.05 -18.25
C PHE A 103 -6.06 20.09 -18.55
N SER A 104 -6.51 21.16 -19.24
CA SER A 104 -7.92 21.33 -19.64
C SER A 104 -8.16 20.94 -21.10
N SER A 105 -7.11 20.65 -21.86
CA SER A 105 -7.23 20.25 -23.25
C SER A 105 -8.14 19.02 -23.41
N LYS A 106 -9.06 19.12 -24.38
CA LYS A 106 -9.95 18.02 -24.77
C LYS A 106 -9.49 17.34 -26.06
N ASP A 107 -8.24 17.53 -26.44
CA ASP A 107 -7.68 16.91 -27.63
C ASP A 107 -7.75 15.39 -27.53
N ARG A 108 -8.22 14.78 -28.61
CA ARG A 108 -8.33 13.32 -28.68
C ARG A 108 -7.05 12.74 -29.24
N LEU A 109 -6.57 11.70 -28.56
CA LEU A 109 -5.47 10.92 -29.09
C LEU A 109 -5.85 10.23 -30.41
N PRO A 110 -4.90 10.04 -31.32
CA PRO A 110 -5.09 9.24 -32.52
C PRO A 110 -5.63 7.86 -32.16
N SER A 111 -6.54 7.33 -32.99
CA SER A 111 -7.23 6.04 -32.71
C SER A 111 -6.24 4.89 -32.50
N GLU A 112 -5.15 4.86 -33.22
CA GLU A 112 -4.10 3.85 -33.13
C GLU A 112 -3.44 3.80 -31.75
N LYS A 113 -3.02 4.97 -31.23
CA LYS A 113 -2.47 5.08 -29.87
C LYS A 113 -3.49 4.75 -28.79
N THR A 114 -4.77 5.09 -29.04
CA THR A 114 -5.84 4.76 -28.10
C THR A 114 -6.04 3.25 -27.97
N VAL A 115 -5.94 2.50 -29.07
CA VAL A 115 -6.04 1.01 -29.05
C VAL A 115 -4.86 0.39 -28.31
N GLU A 116 -3.64 0.89 -28.55
CA GLU A 116 -2.45 0.42 -27.84
C GLU A 116 -2.55 0.66 -26.33
N ILE A 117 -2.93 1.86 -25.92
CA ILE A 117 -3.13 2.20 -24.51
C ILE A 117 -4.20 1.28 -23.88
N LYS A 118 -5.34 1.10 -24.53
CA LYS A 118 -6.41 0.21 -24.03
C LYS A 118 -5.93 -1.23 -23.81
N ARG A 119 -5.13 -1.77 -24.74
CA ARG A 119 -4.56 -3.11 -24.62
C ARG A 119 -3.63 -3.22 -23.41
N ASN A 120 -2.73 -2.24 -23.24
CA ASN A 120 -1.79 -2.23 -22.12
C ASN A 120 -2.51 -2.04 -20.78
N VAL A 121 -3.47 -1.12 -20.71
CA VAL A 121 -4.28 -0.89 -19.50
C VAL A 121 -5.11 -2.11 -19.14
N SER A 122 -5.72 -2.82 -20.11
CA SER A 122 -6.48 -4.04 -19.81
C SER A 122 -5.62 -5.15 -19.21
N GLY A 123 -4.39 -5.31 -19.69
CA GLY A 123 -3.42 -6.24 -19.10
C GLY A 123 -3.07 -5.88 -17.65
N LEU A 124 -2.82 -4.60 -17.39
CA LEU A 124 -2.55 -4.10 -16.03
C LEU A 124 -3.75 -4.26 -15.09
N ILE A 125 -4.98 -4.07 -15.58
CA ILE A 125 -6.20 -4.27 -14.79
C ILE A 125 -6.32 -5.73 -14.35
N ILE A 126 -6.11 -6.68 -15.27
CA ILE A 126 -6.18 -8.12 -14.95
C ILE A 126 -5.11 -8.48 -13.91
N ALA A 127 -3.88 -8.00 -14.08
CA ALA A 127 -2.81 -8.22 -13.12
C ALA A 127 -3.16 -7.63 -11.73
N LYS A 128 -3.73 -6.42 -11.70
CA LYS A 128 -4.14 -5.77 -10.45
C LYS A 128 -5.33 -6.44 -9.78
N ILE A 129 -6.28 -6.98 -10.53
CA ILE A 129 -7.38 -7.79 -9.98
C ILE A 129 -6.80 -9.06 -9.33
N GLY A 130 -5.87 -9.73 -10.00
CA GLY A 130 -5.18 -10.89 -9.43
C GLY A 130 -4.45 -10.57 -8.12
N ASP A 131 -3.67 -9.50 -8.10
CA ASP A 131 -2.96 -8.99 -6.91
C ASP A 131 -3.95 -8.69 -5.75
N TYR A 132 -5.07 -8.05 -6.06
CA TYR A 132 -6.10 -7.73 -5.07
C TYR A 132 -6.78 -8.99 -4.50
N LEU A 133 -7.08 -9.96 -5.36
CA LEU A 133 -7.67 -11.22 -4.93
C LEU A 133 -6.74 -12.00 -4.00
N VAL A 134 -5.45 -12.02 -4.28
CA VAL A 134 -4.45 -12.70 -3.43
C VAL A 134 -4.28 -11.99 -2.09
N ASN A 135 -4.10 -10.66 -2.09
CA ASN A 135 -3.69 -9.92 -0.89
C ASN A 135 -4.85 -9.41 0.00
N SER A 136 -6.09 -9.32 -0.53
CA SER A 136 -7.20 -8.71 0.22
C SER A 136 -8.27 -9.70 0.65
N THR A 137 -8.33 -10.86 0.02
CA THR A 137 -9.38 -11.86 0.30
C THR A 137 -9.24 -12.47 1.69
N ASP A 138 -8.02 -12.60 2.22
CA ASP A 138 -7.77 -13.16 3.54
C ASP A 138 -8.55 -12.42 4.64
N ASN A 139 -8.54 -11.09 4.63
CA ASN A 139 -9.27 -10.30 5.62
C ASN A 139 -10.79 -10.55 5.57
N LEU A 140 -11.35 -10.69 4.37
CA LEU A 140 -12.78 -10.96 4.18
C LEU A 140 -13.15 -12.37 4.66
N ILE A 141 -12.32 -13.35 4.35
CA ILE A 141 -12.51 -14.75 4.75
C ILE A 141 -12.41 -14.87 6.27
N ILE A 142 -11.37 -14.32 6.88
CA ILE A 142 -11.19 -14.36 8.33
C ILE A 142 -12.35 -13.65 9.04
N THR A 143 -12.77 -12.48 8.57
CA THR A 143 -13.91 -11.75 9.15
C THR A 143 -15.19 -12.58 9.09
N LYS A 144 -15.47 -13.22 7.95
CA LYS A 144 -16.71 -13.96 7.71
C LYS A 144 -16.75 -15.33 8.42
N LEU A 145 -15.65 -16.08 8.35
CA LEU A 145 -15.59 -17.47 8.80
C LEU A 145 -15.07 -17.65 10.23
N VAL A 146 -14.33 -16.69 10.74
CA VAL A 146 -13.77 -16.76 12.10
C VAL A 146 -14.40 -15.69 12.99
N SER A 147 -13.96 -14.45 12.88
CA SER A 147 -14.56 -13.32 13.60
C SER A 147 -13.89 -11.99 13.20
N LEU A 148 -14.57 -10.87 13.46
CA LEU A 148 -13.98 -9.52 13.32
C LEU A 148 -12.78 -9.34 14.27
N ALA A 149 -12.83 -9.91 15.48
CA ALA A 149 -11.72 -9.86 16.44
C ALA A 149 -10.46 -10.56 15.88
N ALA A 150 -10.61 -11.73 15.26
CA ALA A 150 -9.50 -12.44 14.63
C ALA A 150 -8.89 -11.63 13.48
N THR A 151 -9.70 -10.94 12.68
CA THR A 151 -9.23 -10.02 11.63
C THR A 151 -8.45 -8.85 12.23
N GLY A 152 -8.90 -8.30 13.37
CA GLY A 152 -8.17 -7.27 14.09
C GLY A 152 -6.79 -7.76 14.56
N ILE A 153 -6.70 -8.97 15.10
CA ILE A 153 -5.41 -9.57 15.46
C ILE A 153 -4.54 -9.78 14.22
N TYR A 154 -5.07 -10.35 13.14
CA TYR A 154 -4.37 -10.57 11.88
C TYR A 154 -3.81 -9.28 11.28
N SER A 155 -4.56 -8.19 11.36
CA SER A 155 -4.13 -6.88 10.87
C SER A 155 -2.83 -6.37 11.51
N ASN A 156 -2.56 -6.74 12.77
CA ASN A 156 -1.31 -6.37 13.44
C ASN A 156 -0.10 -7.10 12.81
N TYR A 157 -0.26 -8.39 12.48
CA TYR A 157 0.76 -9.15 11.76
C TYR A 157 1.02 -8.57 10.38
N LEU A 158 -0.07 -8.23 9.65
CA LEU A 158 0.03 -7.62 8.33
C LEU A 158 0.71 -6.25 8.37
N LEU A 159 0.51 -5.46 9.42
CA LEU A 159 1.12 -4.14 9.56
C LEU A 159 2.65 -4.25 9.65
N ILE A 160 3.17 -5.18 10.46
CA ILE A 160 4.59 -5.43 10.58
C ILE A 160 5.15 -5.97 9.25
N ARG A 161 4.47 -6.97 8.66
CA ARG A 161 4.81 -7.53 7.34
C ARG A 161 4.94 -6.42 6.29
N ASN A 162 3.91 -5.59 6.15
CA ASN A 162 3.88 -4.54 5.12
C ASN A 162 4.96 -3.49 5.33
N MET A 163 5.32 -3.18 6.59
CA MET A 163 6.42 -2.29 6.90
C MET A 163 7.76 -2.87 6.41
N ILE A 164 8.07 -4.12 6.75
CA ILE A 164 9.30 -4.79 6.34
C ILE A 164 9.36 -4.98 4.81
N ASN A 165 8.27 -5.47 4.21
CA ASN A 165 8.18 -5.62 2.75
C ASN A 165 8.33 -4.28 2.03
N GLY A 166 7.87 -3.17 2.59
CA GLY A 166 8.09 -1.83 2.06
C GLY A 166 9.58 -1.44 2.01
N PHE A 167 10.36 -1.80 3.03
CA PHE A 167 11.81 -1.63 3.02
C PHE A 167 12.48 -2.52 1.96
N ILE A 168 12.12 -3.79 1.90
CA ILE A 168 12.66 -4.74 0.91
C ILE A 168 12.34 -4.24 -0.50
N ALA A 169 11.11 -3.85 -0.77
CA ALA A 169 10.69 -3.31 -2.07
C ALA A 169 11.50 -2.07 -2.46
N THR A 170 11.84 -1.20 -1.51
CA THR A 170 12.68 -0.02 -1.77
C THR A 170 14.08 -0.42 -2.19
N LEU A 171 14.68 -1.44 -1.56
CA LEU A 171 15.99 -1.98 -1.96
C LEU A 171 15.95 -2.53 -3.39
N PHE A 172 14.94 -3.32 -3.71
CA PHE A 172 14.79 -3.90 -5.06
C PHE A 172 14.39 -2.89 -6.13
N SER A 173 13.76 -1.76 -5.78
CA SER A 173 13.37 -0.75 -6.77
C SER A 173 14.56 -0.16 -7.53
N GLY A 174 15.69 0.05 -6.83
CA GLY A 174 16.94 0.49 -7.46
C GLY A 174 17.51 -0.54 -8.44
N ILE A 175 17.42 -1.82 -8.11
CA ILE A 175 17.86 -2.93 -8.95
C ILE A 175 16.98 -3.03 -10.20
N THR A 176 15.67 -2.91 -10.04
CA THR A 176 14.70 -3.00 -11.15
C THR A 176 14.97 -1.94 -12.23
N ALA A 177 15.33 -0.72 -11.84
CA ALA A 177 15.70 0.32 -12.81
C ALA A 177 16.95 -0.05 -13.62
N SER A 178 17.97 -0.63 -12.98
CA SER A 178 19.18 -1.11 -13.65
C SER A 178 18.92 -2.33 -14.53
N MET A 179 18.04 -3.24 -14.11
CA MET A 179 17.64 -4.42 -14.88
C MET A 179 16.97 -4.05 -16.21
N GLY A 180 16.20 -2.97 -16.26
CA GLY A 180 15.61 -2.48 -17.49
C GLY A 180 16.66 -2.18 -18.57
N ASN A 181 17.77 -1.56 -18.21
CA ASN A 181 18.89 -1.30 -19.12
C ASN A 181 19.60 -2.59 -19.54
N VAL A 182 19.85 -3.50 -18.60
CA VAL A 182 20.50 -4.79 -18.88
C VAL A 182 19.69 -5.60 -19.89
N VAL A 183 18.37 -5.69 -19.70
CA VAL A 183 17.48 -6.43 -20.62
C VAL A 183 17.49 -5.81 -22.04
N ALA A 184 17.70 -4.49 -22.15
CA ALA A 184 17.71 -3.82 -23.45
C ALA A 184 19.05 -3.96 -24.22
N VAL A 185 20.18 -4.09 -23.51
CA VAL A 185 21.52 -3.92 -24.11
C VAL A 185 22.35 -5.21 -24.08
N GLU A 186 22.18 -6.05 -23.05
CA GLU A 186 23.04 -7.20 -22.81
C GLU A 186 22.58 -8.46 -23.54
N ASN A 187 23.51 -9.42 -23.74
CA ASN A 187 23.23 -10.74 -24.30
C ASN A 187 22.49 -11.64 -23.30
N ASP A 188 21.93 -12.75 -23.77
CA ASP A 188 21.07 -13.63 -22.96
C ASP A 188 21.84 -14.32 -21.82
N GLU A 189 23.12 -14.60 -21.99
CA GLU A 189 23.99 -15.21 -20.97
C GLU A 189 24.18 -14.23 -19.79
N LYS A 190 24.41 -12.95 -20.06
CA LYS A 190 24.57 -11.92 -19.03
C LYS A 190 23.25 -11.60 -18.33
N LYS A 191 22.15 -11.64 -19.06
CA LYS A 191 20.80 -11.50 -18.46
C LYS A 191 20.52 -12.61 -17.45
N LEU A 192 20.89 -13.86 -17.80
CA LEU A 192 20.70 -15.00 -16.92
C LEU A 192 21.57 -14.89 -15.66
N GLU A 193 22.85 -14.55 -15.81
CA GLU A 193 23.76 -14.35 -14.66
C GLU A 193 23.23 -13.30 -13.68
N ILE A 194 22.73 -12.19 -14.20
CA ILE A 194 22.17 -11.12 -13.36
C ILE A 194 20.86 -11.57 -12.72
N PHE A 195 20.00 -12.27 -13.46
CA PHE A 195 18.77 -12.83 -12.91
C PHE A 195 19.06 -13.78 -11.74
N ASP A 196 19.99 -14.73 -11.92
CA ASP A 196 20.37 -15.68 -10.88
C ASP A 196 20.92 -14.98 -9.64
N THR A 197 21.73 -13.92 -9.84
CA THR A 197 22.27 -13.13 -8.73
C THR A 197 21.15 -12.41 -7.96
N VAL A 198 20.24 -11.74 -8.65
CA VAL A 198 19.13 -11.02 -8.03
C VAL A 198 18.17 -11.99 -7.34
N PHE A 199 17.89 -13.12 -7.98
CA PHE A 199 17.04 -14.17 -7.41
C PHE A 199 17.66 -14.76 -6.13
N PHE A 200 18.95 -15.03 -6.13
CA PHE A 200 19.65 -15.50 -4.94
C PHE A 200 19.63 -14.47 -3.80
N CYS A 201 19.87 -13.21 -4.10
CA CYS A 201 19.77 -12.14 -3.11
C CYS A 201 18.36 -12.03 -2.53
N ALA A 202 17.33 -12.11 -3.38
CA ALA A 202 15.94 -12.10 -2.95
C ALA A 202 15.64 -13.30 -2.04
N PHE A 203 16.03 -14.50 -2.46
CA PHE A 203 15.90 -15.73 -1.68
C PHE A 203 16.53 -15.59 -0.28
N LEU A 204 17.73 -15.06 -0.17
CA LEU A 204 18.41 -14.85 1.12
C LEU A 204 17.64 -13.86 1.99
N ILE A 205 17.25 -12.71 1.44
CA ILE A 205 16.54 -11.66 2.20
C ILE A 205 15.22 -12.18 2.73
N TYR A 206 14.39 -12.80 1.89
CA TYR A 206 13.10 -13.34 2.30
C TYR A 206 13.23 -14.55 3.25
N SER A 207 14.29 -15.37 3.12
CA SER A 207 14.56 -16.45 4.07
C SER A 207 14.93 -15.93 5.46
N ILE A 208 15.73 -14.87 5.53
CA ILE A 208 16.05 -14.19 6.80
C ILE A 208 14.79 -13.57 7.38
N GLU A 209 13.99 -12.88 6.59
CA GLU A 209 12.72 -12.30 7.00
C GLU A 209 11.79 -13.37 7.59
N ALA A 210 11.57 -14.47 6.86
CA ALA A 210 10.73 -15.57 7.32
C ALA A 210 11.21 -16.16 8.66
N THR A 211 12.51 -16.34 8.81
CA THR A 211 13.11 -16.86 10.06
C THR A 211 12.91 -15.87 11.21
N CYS A 212 13.11 -14.58 10.95
CA CYS A 212 12.86 -13.52 11.94
C CYS A 212 11.37 -13.47 12.33
N PHE A 213 10.47 -13.54 11.37
CA PHE A 213 9.04 -13.53 11.65
C PHE A 213 8.60 -14.74 12.45
N MET A 214 9.08 -15.95 12.11
CA MET A 214 8.77 -17.16 12.89
C MET A 214 9.21 -17.04 14.35
N SER A 215 10.34 -16.41 14.60
CA SER A 215 10.92 -16.34 15.94
C SER A 215 10.40 -15.14 16.75
N LEU A 216 10.16 -14.00 16.11
CA LEU A 216 9.97 -12.72 16.78
C LEU A 216 8.53 -12.19 16.76
N TYR A 217 7.66 -12.64 15.85
CA TYR A 217 6.31 -12.08 15.72
C TYR A 217 5.54 -12.10 17.05
N ASN A 218 5.37 -13.29 17.63
CA ASN A 218 4.61 -13.42 18.88
C ASN A 218 5.31 -12.74 20.06
N LEU A 219 6.63 -12.76 20.09
CA LEU A 219 7.40 -12.06 21.11
C LEU A 219 7.18 -10.55 21.03
N PHE A 220 7.29 -10.00 19.82
CA PHE A 220 7.13 -8.54 19.61
C PHE A 220 5.69 -8.09 19.87
N ILE A 221 4.70 -8.77 19.30
CA ILE A 221 3.29 -8.39 19.45
C ILE A 221 2.84 -8.61 20.90
N GLY A 222 3.21 -9.73 21.51
CA GLY A 222 2.72 -10.14 22.83
C GLY A 222 3.43 -9.47 24.00
N ASP A 223 4.73 -9.33 23.95
CA ASP A 223 5.51 -8.89 25.10
C ASP A 223 5.95 -7.41 24.99
N ILE A 224 6.08 -6.87 23.78
CA ILE A 224 6.60 -5.51 23.57
C ILE A 224 5.51 -4.53 23.14
N TRP A 225 4.60 -4.93 22.25
CA TRP A 225 3.72 -3.97 21.57
C TRP A 225 2.30 -3.88 22.16
N ILE A 226 1.44 -4.92 21.96
CA ILE A 226 0.00 -4.81 22.25
C ILE A 226 -0.43 -5.71 23.43
N GLY A 227 0.28 -6.82 23.64
CA GLY A 227 0.00 -7.76 24.71
C GLY A 227 -0.41 -9.17 24.24
N ARG A 228 -0.26 -10.14 25.15
CA ARG A 228 -0.43 -11.57 24.84
C ARG A 228 -1.82 -12.00 24.40
N ASN A 229 -2.84 -11.17 24.63
CA ASN A 229 -4.20 -11.43 24.16
C ASN A 229 -4.37 -11.24 22.64
N TYR A 230 -3.36 -10.67 21.98
CA TYR A 230 -3.36 -10.33 20.55
C TYR A 230 -2.38 -11.17 19.73
N ILE A 231 -2.00 -12.35 20.23
CA ILE A 231 -1.14 -13.28 19.49
C ILE A 231 -1.92 -14.49 19.00
N PHE A 232 -1.50 -15.00 17.85
CA PHE A 232 -1.96 -16.29 17.32
C PHE A 232 -1.12 -17.45 17.84
N SER A 233 -1.66 -18.66 17.68
CA SER A 233 -0.90 -19.90 17.91
C SER A 233 0.32 -19.97 16.99
N ALA A 234 1.38 -20.65 17.42
CA ALA A 234 2.59 -20.82 16.61
C ALA A 234 2.30 -21.45 15.22
N GLY A 235 1.32 -22.36 15.14
CA GLY A 235 0.90 -22.95 13.88
C GLY A 235 0.27 -21.92 12.91
N THR A 236 -0.58 -21.02 13.43
CA THR A 236 -1.17 -19.94 12.63
C THR A 236 -0.09 -18.96 12.14
N VAL A 237 0.86 -18.62 13.01
CA VAL A 237 1.99 -17.75 12.63
C VAL A 237 2.83 -18.41 11.55
N ALA A 238 3.09 -19.71 11.64
CA ALA A 238 3.82 -20.44 10.60
C ALA A 238 3.13 -20.37 9.23
N VAL A 239 1.79 -20.49 9.21
CA VAL A 239 1.02 -20.33 7.95
C VAL A 239 1.11 -18.91 7.41
N ILE A 240 1.02 -17.88 8.27
CA ILE A 240 1.16 -16.46 7.85
C ILE A 240 2.55 -16.22 7.25
N VAL A 241 3.59 -16.70 7.91
CA VAL A 241 4.98 -16.53 7.44
C VAL A 241 5.22 -17.30 6.14
N LEU A 242 4.72 -18.52 6.03
CA LEU A 242 4.83 -19.32 4.81
C LEU A 242 4.11 -18.64 3.64
N ASN A 243 2.91 -18.13 3.86
CA ASN A 243 2.17 -17.38 2.85
C ASN A 243 2.97 -16.13 2.39
N ASN A 244 3.57 -15.38 3.33
CA ASN A 244 4.41 -14.23 2.98
C ASN A 244 5.67 -14.61 2.19
N TYR A 245 6.27 -15.75 2.48
CA TYR A 245 7.47 -16.24 1.80
C TYR A 245 7.21 -16.71 0.36
N LEU A 246 5.99 -17.22 0.09
CA LEU A 246 5.60 -17.79 -1.20
C LEU A 246 4.96 -16.75 -2.15
N THR A 247 4.54 -15.59 -1.67
CA THR A 247 3.92 -14.49 -2.45
C THR A 247 4.87 -13.35 -2.71
#